data_ee26146bca0bcaae87fb00af3f0d7465
#
_entry.id   ee26146bca0bcaae87fb00af3f0d7465
#
_cell.length_a   1.000
_cell.length_b   1.000
_cell.length_c   1.000
_cell.angle_alpha   90.00
_cell.angle_beta   90.00
_cell.angle_gamma   90.00
#
_symmetry.space_group_name_H-M   'P 1'
#
loop_
_entity.id
_entity.type
_entity.pdbx_description
1 polymer ?
#
loop_
_entity_poly.entity_id
_entity_poly.type
_entity_poly.pdbx_seq_one_letter_code
_entity_poly.pdbx_strand_id
1 'polypeptide(L)'
;MAICNICGKEIKDKAYIEGVDSLVCLDCAKDIANVYGEIKLTRDIQEYNVDKLPTPKQIKAHLDEYIIGQDEAKTTIAVAVYNHYKRINYNSEVELDKSNVIIAGNSGCGKSLIARTIAKMLNVPFCIADCTSLSATGYVGEDVESILTRLLQNCNYDVKAAEHGIVFLDEFDKIANKNSGNPSITRDVSGEGVQQAMLKLLEDGDINVPPQGGRKHPEQPFIKVNTKNILFICAGAFVGLDKIVMSRNNRKSIGFIQEDNSSKEITEENVLDNVTTSDLRKFGFIPEILGRLPVYTHVNKLTKDDFVRILTEPKNAILKQYKELFKIDGIELEFDKEAIEYIAQKASEDCIGARGLRGVVEKIMKKYMFELPESDVKQLTITIDDVKNHF
;
A
#
# COMPACT_ATOMS: atom_id res chain seq x y z
N MET A 1 48.42 -29.19 -16.96
CA MET A 1 47.90 -29.16 -15.58
C MET A 1 46.69 -28.24 -15.57
N ALA A 2 45.54 -28.71 -15.09
CA ALA A 2 44.33 -27.90 -15.02
C ALA A 2 44.34 -27.06 -13.74
N ILE A 3 44.12 -25.74 -13.89
CA ILE A 3 44.13 -24.79 -12.77
C ILE A 3 42.70 -24.26 -12.59
N CYS A 4 42.25 -24.25 -11.36
CA CYS A 4 40.92 -23.66 -11.04
C CYS A 4 40.96 -22.15 -11.25
N ASN A 5 40.04 -21.61 -12.05
CA ASN A 5 39.96 -20.19 -12.35
C ASN A 5 39.47 -19.33 -11.16
N ILE A 6 38.93 -19.97 -10.12
CA ILE A 6 38.41 -19.24 -8.92
C ILE A 6 39.48 -19.17 -7.82
N CYS A 7 40.06 -20.30 -7.40
CA CYS A 7 41.03 -20.32 -6.30
C CYS A 7 42.48 -20.38 -6.75
N GLY A 8 42.80 -20.55 -8.03
CA GLY A 8 44.12 -20.63 -8.56
C GLY A 8 44.90 -21.94 -8.24
N LYS A 9 44.26 -22.90 -7.58
CA LYS A 9 44.89 -24.16 -7.18
C LYS A 9 44.88 -25.16 -8.35
N GLU A 10 45.91 -26.03 -8.42
CA GLU A 10 45.98 -27.12 -9.36
C GLU A 10 44.91 -28.18 -9.04
N ILE A 11 44.14 -28.56 -10.06
CA ILE A 11 43.08 -29.57 -9.94
C ILE A 11 43.75 -30.95 -10.02
N LYS A 12 43.91 -31.62 -8.85
CA LYS A 12 44.55 -32.93 -8.75
C LYS A 12 43.59 -34.09 -8.97
N ASP A 13 42.27 -33.85 -8.77
CA ASP A 13 41.23 -34.86 -8.94
C ASP A 13 40.54 -34.70 -10.30
N LYS A 14 40.01 -35.82 -10.85
CA LYS A 14 39.28 -35.82 -12.12
C LYS A 14 37.91 -35.16 -12.07
N ALA A 15 37.50 -34.60 -10.91
CA ALA A 15 36.20 -33.97 -10.70
C ALA A 15 36.33 -32.44 -10.75
N TYR A 16 35.91 -31.85 -11.87
CA TYR A 16 35.84 -30.42 -12.10
C TYR A 16 34.62 -30.08 -12.94
N ILE A 17 34.17 -28.84 -12.87
CA ILE A 17 33.14 -28.30 -13.74
C ILE A 17 33.85 -27.51 -14.86
N GLU A 18 33.57 -27.86 -16.08
CA GLU A 18 34.12 -27.21 -17.27
C GLU A 18 33.09 -26.25 -17.86
N GLY A 19 33.46 -24.96 -17.98
CA GLY A 19 32.69 -23.93 -18.68
C GLY A 19 33.39 -23.58 -20.01
N VAL A 20 32.81 -22.67 -20.78
CA VAL A 20 33.29 -22.34 -22.14
C VAL A 20 34.78 -21.93 -22.18
N ASP A 21 35.26 -21.23 -21.12
CA ASP A 21 36.69 -20.83 -21.00
C ASP A 21 37.17 -20.90 -19.53
N SER A 22 36.58 -21.75 -18.70
CA SER A 22 36.87 -21.79 -17.27
C SER A 22 36.78 -23.22 -16.72
N LEU A 23 37.70 -23.52 -15.78
CA LEU A 23 37.70 -24.74 -15.00
C LEU A 23 37.51 -24.41 -13.54
N VAL A 24 36.58 -25.06 -12.86
CA VAL A 24 36.26 -24.85 -11.45
C VAL A 24 36.43 -26.15 -10.69
N CYS A 25 37.26 -26.15 -9.63
CA CYS A 25 37.44 -27.33 -8.77
C CYS A 25 36.16 -27.59 -7.96
N LEU A 26 36.02 -28.84 -7.50
CA LEU A 26 34.81 -29.29 -6.76
C LEU A 26 34.55 -28.50 -5.48
N ASP A 27 35.62 -28.10 -4.77
CA ASP A 27 35.48 -27.31 -3.55
C ASP A 27 34.92 -25.92 -3.81
N CYS A 28 35.49 -25.22 -4.78
CA CYS A 28 34.93 -23.91 -5.19
C CYS A 28 33.50 -24.03 -5.74
N ALA A 29 33.20 -25.11 -6.46
CA ALA A 29 31.84 -25.37 -6.94
C ALA A 29 30.86 -25.60 -5.78
N LYS A 30 31.27 -26.31 -4.72
CA LYS A 30 30.47 -26.50 -3.50
C LYS A 30 30.30 -25.19 -2.72
N ASP A 31 31.37 -24.41 -2.59
CA ASP A 31 31.30 -23.11 -1.91
C ASP A 31 30.35 -22.16 -2.65
N ILE A 32 30.42 -22.11 -3.99
CA ILE A 32 29.48 -21.34 -4.80
C ILE A 32 28.04 -21.87 -4.64
N ALA A 33 27.87 -23.19 -4.66
CA ALA A 33 26.56 -23.80 -4.48
C ALA A 33 25.98 -23.53 -3.08
N ASN A 34 26.83 -23.55 -2.04
CA ASN A 34 26.43 -23.21 -0.68
C ASN A 34 26.04 -21.73 -0.57
N VAL A 35 26.87 -20.81 -1.07
CA VAL A 35 26.57 -19.38 -1.09
C VAL A 35 25.30 -19.09 -1.94
N TYR A 36 25.16 -19.76 -3.10
CA TYR A 36 23.97 -19.66 -3.92
C TYR A 36 22.75 -20.28 -3.25
N GLY A 37 22.92 -21.36 -2.52
CA GLY A 37 21.92 -22.02 -1.69
C GLY A 37 21.48 -21.13 -0.51
N GLU A 38 22.43 -20.51 0.19
CA GLU A 38 22.14 -19.53 1.25
C GLU A 38 21.44 -18.28 0.70
N ILE A 39 21.90 -17.76 -0.46
CA ILE A 39 21.21 -16.67 -1.16
C ILE A 39 19.81 -17.10 -1.60
N LYS A 40 19.62 -18.35 -2.01
CA LYS A 40 18.33 -18.90 -2.39
C LYS A 40 17.44 -19.16 -1.19
N LEU A 41 18.01 -19.63 -0.05
CA LEU A 41 17.31 -19.80 1.23
C LEU A 41 16.86 -18.45 1.84
N THR A 42 17.63 -17.38 1.63
CA THR A 42 17.20 -16.02 2.01
C THR A 42 16.18 -15.42 1.02
N ARG A 43 16.01 -16.05 -0.14
CA ARG A 43 15.06 -15.68 -1.20
C ARG A 43 13.91 -16.69 -1.37
N ASP A 44 13.90 -17.76 -0.57
CA ASP A 44 12.74 -18.64 -0.57
C ASP A 44 11.52 -17.78 -0.22
N ILE A 45 10.80 -17.42 -1.28
CA ILE A 45 9.39 -17.10 -1.18
C ILE A 45 8.87 -18.28 -0.37
N GLN A 46 8.51 -18.04 0.87
CA GLN A 46 7.79 -19.04 1.63
C GLN A 46 6.67 -19.48 0.70
N GLU A 47 6.74 -20.72 0.18
CA GLU A 47 5.53 -21.35 -0.32
C GLU A 47 4.52 -21.13 0.78
N TYR A 48 3.54 -20.24 0.48
CA TYR A 48 2.54 -19.86 1.47
C TYR A 48 1.73 -21.12 1.76
N ASN A 49 2.26 -21.90 2.70
CA ASN A 49 1.57 -23.07 3.18
C ASN A 49 0.26 -22.57 3.79
N VAL A 50 -0.87 -23.01 3.28
CA VAL A 50 -2.21 -22.61 3.74
C VAL A 50 -2.33 -22.75 5.25
N ASP A 51 -1.65 -23.75 5.84
CA ASP A 51 -1.60 -24.01 7.28
C ASP A 51 -0.88 -22.92 8.08
N LYS A 52 -0.11 -22.03 7.42
CA LYS A 52 0.60 -20.90 8.02
C LYS A 52 0.02 -19.52 7.67
N LEU A 53 -1.04 -19.50 6.81
CA LEU A 53 -1.67 -18.23 6.46
C LEU A 53 -2.40 -17.66 7.69
N PRO A 54 -2.08 -16.43 8.13
CA PRO A 54 -2.75 -15.84 9.29
C PRO A 54 -4.24 -15.65 9.01
N THR A 55 -5.08 -15.99 9.97
CA THR A 55 -6.52 -15.83 9.87
C THR A 55 -6.91 -14.34 9.78
N PRO A 56 -8.11 -14.00 9.27
CA PRO A 56 -8.56 -12.60 9.21
C PRO A 56 -8.52 -11.90 10.58
N LYS A 57 -8.82 -12.61 11.67
CA LYS A 57 -8.71 -12.08 13.03
C LYS A 57 -7.27 -11.74 13.42
N GLN A 58 -6.31 -12.59 13.03
CA GLN A 58 -4.89 -12.33 13.28
C GLN A 58 -4.36 -11.18 12.43
N ILE A 59 -4.79 -11.08 11.16
CA ILE A 59 -4.45 -9.95 10.30
C ILE A 59 -5.01 -8.66 10.89
N LYS A 60 -6.28 -8.64 11.32
CA LYS A 60 -6.87 -7.47 11.98
C LYS A 60 -6.14 -7.12 13.27
N ALA A 61 -5.86 -8.09 14.12
CA ALA A 61 -5.13 -7.83 15.36
C ALA A 61 -3.75 -7.23 15.12
N HIS A 62 -3.03 -7.69 14.09
CA HIS A 62 -1.76 -7.08 13.70
C HIS A 62 -1.94 -5.65 13.19
N LEU A 63 -3.00 -5.37 12.41
CA LEU A 63 -3.31 -4.00 11.97
C LEU A 63 -3.63 -3.10 13.16
N ASP A 64 -4.32 -3.60 14.18
CA ASP A 64 -4.68 -2.86 15.40
C ASP A 64 -3.44 -2.40 16.20
N GLU A 65 -2.30 -3.09 16.06
CA GLU A 65 -1.04 -2.68 16.69
C GLU A 65 -0.43 -1.41 16.07
N TYR A 66 -0.78 -1.07 14.83
CA TYR A 66 -0.18 0.02 14.06
C TYR A 66 -1.17 1.11 13.67
N ILE A 67 -2.47 0.80 13.62
CA ILE A 67 -3.50 1.68 13.03
C ILE A 67 -4.64 1.86 14.02
N ILE A 68 -4.87 3.08 14.41
CA ILE A 68 -5.97 3.47 15.32
C ILE A 68 -7.28 3.56 14.55
N GLY A 69 -8.36 3.07 15.15
CA GLY A 69 -9.69 3.09 14.55
C GLY A 69 -9.77 2.26 13.26
N GLN A 70 -10.65 2.66 12.34
CA GLN A 70 -10.81 2.05 10.99
C GLN A 70 -11.19 0.56 11.02
N ASP A 71 -12.01 0.14 11.99
CA ASP A 71 -12.28 -1.27 12.27
C ASP A 71 -12.95 -1.99 11.10
N GLU A 72 -13.88 -1.32 10.41
CA GLU A 72 -14.57 -1.89 9.27
C GLU A 72 -13.61 -2.08 8.09
N ALA A 73 -12.83 -1.07 7.74
CA ALA A 73 -11.83 -1.17 6.68
C ALA A 73 -10.81 -2.27 6.97
N LYS A 74 -10.29 -2.34 8.21
CA LYS A 74 -9.36 -3.39 8.63
C LYS A 74 -9.96 -4.78 8.52
N THR A 75 -11.22 -4.94 8.91
CA THR A 75 -11.93 -6.23 8.83
C THR A 75 -12.15 -6.64 7.39
N THR A 76 -12.68 -5.74 6.55
CA THR A 76 -12.94 -6.02 5.12
C THR A 76 -11.66 -6.37 4.37
N ILE A 77 -10.60 -5.61 4.58
CA ILE A 77 -9.31 -5.86 3.91
C ILE A 77 -8.67 -7.15 4.42
N ALA A 78 -8.74 -7.43 5.73
CA ALA A 78 -8.22 -8.67 6.29
C ALA A 78 -8.90 -9.91 5.68
N VAL A 79 -10.21 -9.86 5.48
CA VAL A 79 -10.98 -10.94 4.82
C VAL A 79 -10.60 -11.04 3.35
N ALA A 80 -10.52 -9.92 2.62
CA ALA A 80 -10.18 -9.90 1.20
C ALA A 80 -8.77 -10.47 0.95
N VAL A 81 -7.79 -10.06 1.74
CA VAL A 81 -6.40 -10.55 1.67
C VAL A 81 -6.33 -12.04 2.00
N TYR A 82 -6.99 -12.48 3.07
CA TYR A 82 -7.03 -13.89 3.44
C TYR A 82 -7.62 -14.75 2.31
N ASN A 83 -8.75 -14.32 1.75
CA ASN A 83 -9.41 -15.06 0.65
C ASN A 83 -8.54 -15.07 -0.60
N HIS A 84 -7.82 -13.96 -0.90
CA HIS A 84 -6.91 -13.88 -2.03
C HIS A 84 -5.77 -14.91 -1.92
N TYR A 85 -5.05 -14.95 -0.80
CA TYR A 85 -3.96 -15.91 -0.62
C TYR A 85 -4.45 -17.35 -0.42
N LYS A 86 -5.63 -17.53 0.14
CA LYS A 86 -6.29 -18.85 0.19
C LYS A 86 -6.61 -19.36 -1.21
N ARG A 87 -7.12 -18.51 -2.11
CA ARG A 87 -7.37 -18.85 -3.51
C ARG A 87 -6.09 -19.30 -4.24
N ILE A 88 -4.98 -18.63 -4.01
CA ILE A 88 -3.70 -18.95 -4.66
C ILE A 88 -3.17 -20.31 -4.21
N ASN A 89 -3.31 -20.62 -2.93
CA ASN A 89 -2.68 -21.78 -2.31
C ASN A 89 -3.56 -23.03 -2.29
N TYR A 90 -4.84 -22.92 -2.63
CA TYR A 90 -5.78 -24.02 -2.58
C TYR A 90 -6.20 -24.48 -3.99
N ASN A 91 -5.93 -25.76 -4.29
CA ASN A 91 -6.40 -26.38 -5.51
C ASN A 91 -7.91 -26.71 -5.34
N SER A 92 -8.77 -25.83 -5.83
CA SER A 92 -10.23 -25.99 -5.78
C SER A 92 -10.73 -26.57 -7.09
N GLU A 93 -11.76 -27.44 -7.00
CA GLU A 93 -12.53 -27.91 -8.17
C GLU A 93 -13.38 -26.77 -8.78
N VAL A 94 -13.64 -25.73 -7.99
CA VAL A 94 -14.39 -24.55 -8.40
C VAL A 94 -13.41 -23.40 -8.65
N GLU A 95 -13.53 -22.73 -9.78
CA GLU A 95 -12.75 -21.54 -10.08
C GLU A 95 -13.15 -20.40 -9.13
N LEU A 96 -12.15 -19.87 -8.41
CA LEU A 96 -12.34 -18.78 -7.45
C LEU A 96 -11.92 -17.46 -8.08
N ASP A 97 -12.83 -16.50 -8.11
CA ASP A 97 -12.59 -15.18 -8.65
C ASP A 97 -11.62 -14.35 -7.79
N LYS A 98 -10.92 -13.44 -8.44
CA LYS A 98 -10.02 -12.47 -7.81
C LYS A 98 -10.82 -11.35 -7.14
N SER A 99 -10.44 -10.98 -5.91
CA SER A 99 -11.13 -9.97 -5.11
C SER A 99 -10.25 -8.74 -4.88
N ASN A 100 -10.08 -7.88 -5.90
CA ASN A 100 -9.42 -6.59 -5.72
C ASN A 100 -10.30 -5.65 -4.89
N VAL A 101 -9.67 -4.67 -4.23
CA VAL A 101 -10.30 -3.85 -3.20
C VAL A 101 -10.29 -2.37 -3.58
N ILE A 102 -11.41 -1.67 -3.33
CA ILE A 102 -11.48 -0.20 -3.33
C ILE A 102 -11.54 0.29 -1.89
N ILE A 103 -10.70 1.28 -1.55
CA ILE A 103 -10.68 1.96 -0.26
C ILE A 103 -10.96 3.45 -0.49
N ALA A 104 -12.13 3.91 -0.09
CA ALA A 104 -12.50 5.32 -0.14
C ALA A 104 -12.18 6.02 1.19
N GLY A 105 -11.97 7.33 1.14
CA GLY A 105 -11.86 8.19 2.32
C GLY A 105 -10.72 9.18 2.28
N ASN A 106 -10.73 10.13 3.20
CA ASN A 106 -9.85 11.30 3.18
C ASN A 106 -8.35 10.95 3.19
N SER A 107 -7.53 11.86 2.66
CA SER A 107 -6.08 11.73 2.75
C SER A 107 -5.63 11.74 4.22
N GLY A 108 -4.57 11.00 4.52
CA GLY A 108 -4.01 10.95 5.88
C GLY A 108 -4.78 10.08 6.89
N CYS A 109 -5.85 9.36 6.49
CA CYS A 109 -6.61 8.45 7.37
C CYS A 109 -6.06 7.00 7.42
N GLY A 110 -4.88 6.73 6.87
CA GLY A 110 -4.20 5.45 7.04
C GLY A 110 -4.35 4.43 5.90
N LYS A 111 -4.99 4.76 4.76
CA LYS A 111 -5.21 3.82 3.64
C LYS A 111 -3.94 3.09 3.17
N SER A 112 -2.90 3.83 2.82
CA SER A 112 -1.62 3.26 2.37
C SER A 112 -0.85 2.56 3.49
N LEU A 113 -1.06 2.98 4.75
CA LEU A 113 -0.46 2.31 5.92
C LEU A 113 -1.06 0.91 6.13
N ILE A 114 -2.38 0.75 5.97
CA ILE A 114 -3.06 -0.55 6.04
C ILE A 114 -2.42 -1.53 5.05
N ALA A 115 -2.35 -1.16 3.76
CA ALA A 115 -1.82 -2.04 2.73
C ALA A 115 -0.34 -2.38 2.96
N ARG A 116 0.48 -1.40 3.35
CA ARG A 116 1.90 -1.60 3.66
C ARG A 116 2.12 -2.52 4.87
N THR A 117 1.29 -2.37 5.91
CA THR A 117 1.39 -3.20 7.12
C THR A 117 1.05 -4.66 6.81
N ILE A 118 0.02 -4.90 5.99
CA ILE A 118 -0.34 -6.25 5.53
C ILE A 118 0.78 -6.87 4.70
N ALA A 119 1.31 -6.13 3.72
CA ALA A 119 2.38 -6.65 2.87
C ALA A 119 3.64 -7.03 3.68
N LYS A 120 3.98 -6.23 4.71
CA LYS A 120 5.06 -6.54 5.65
C LYS A 120 4.76 -7.78 6.48
N MET A 121 3.54 -7.91 7.01
CA MET A 121 3.12 -9.06 7.81
C MET A 121 3.20 -10.35 7.01
N LEU A 122 2.77 -10.32 5.76
CA LEU A 122 2.76 -11.46 4.86
C LEU A 122 4.11 -11.71 4.19
N ASN A 123 5.07 -10.79 4.33
CA ASN A 123 6.37 -10.82 3.68
C ASN A 123 6.27 -10.97 2.14
N VAL A 124 5.33 -10.26 1.52
CA VAL A 124 5.12 -10.26 0.07
C VAL A 124 5.66 -9.00 -0.58
N PRO A 125 6.06 -9.06 -1.88
CA PRO A 125 6.41 -7.87 -2.63
C PRO A 125 5.28 -6.85 -2.61
N PHE A 126 5.65 -5.58 -2.43
CA PHE A 126 4.69 -4.48 -2.32
C PHE A 126 5.18 -3.28 -3.12
N CYS A 127 4.31 -2.70 -3.93
CA CYS A 127 4.58 -1.41 -4.55
C CYS A 127 3.41 -0.44 -4.38
N ILE A 128 3.74 0.85 -4.38
CA ILE A 128 2.76 1.94 -4.43
C ILE A 128 2.92 2.65 -5.77
N ALA A 129 1.82 2.85 -6.46
CA ALA A 129 1.76 3.64 -7.68
C ALA A 129 0.70 4.74 -7.54
N ASP A 130 1.05 5.93 -8.00
CA ASP A 130 0.16 7.08 -8.03
C ASP A 130 -0.55 7.12 -9.40
N CYS A 131 -1.89 7.04 -9.37
CA CYS A 131 -2.68 7.02 -10.60
C CYS A 131 -2.70 8.35 -11.33
N THR A 132 -2.31 9.46 -10.70
CA THR A 132 -2.24 10.78 -11.35
C THR A 132 -1.10 10.88 -12.37
N SER A 133 -0.06 10.09 -12.20
CA SER A 133 1.09 10.05 -13.12
C SER A 133 0.85 9.19 -14.37
N LEU A 134 -0.24 8.41 -14.41
CA LEU A 134 -0.50 7.44 -15.47
C LEU A 134 -1.17 8.09 -16.69
N SER A 135 -0.80 7.60 -17.87
CA SER A 135 -1.45 7.97 -19.14
C SER A 135 -1.78 6.75 -19.99
N ALA A 136 -2.82 6.86 -20.81
CA ALA A 136 -3.26 5.77 -21.70
C ALA A 136 -2.25 5.41 -22.81
N THR A 137 -1.38 6.35 -23.21
CA THR A 137 -0.56 6.25 -24.41
C THR A 137 0.93 6.50 -24.19
N GLY A 138 1.38 6.75 -22.95
CA GLY A 138 2.80 7.04 -22.64
C GLY A 138 3.39 8.31 -23.29
N TYR A 139 2.59 9.12 -23.96
CA TYR A 139 3.04 10.36 -24.59
C TYR A 139 3.29 11.48 -23.58
N VAL A 140 2.42 11.56 -22.55
CA VAL A 140 2.53 12.51 -21.45
C VAL A 140 2.17 11.75 -20.17
N GLY A 141 3.16 11.17 -19.50
CA GLY A 141 2.98 10.37 -18.28
C GLY A 141 3.59 8.97 -18.40
N GLU A 142 3.45 8.18 -17.35
CA GLU A 142 3.93 6.81 -17.29
C GLU A 142 2.91 5.84 -17.89
N ASP A 143 3.39 4.81 -18.59
CA ASP A 143 2.53 3.70 -19.01
C ASP A 143 2.02 2.91 -17.82
N VAL A 144 0.81 2.38 -17.91
CA VAL A 144 0.19 1.58 -16.83
C VAL A 144 1.06 0.36 -16.46
N GLU A 145 1.78 -0.23 -17.42
CA GLU A 145 2.70 -1.34 -17.19
C GLU A 145 3.90 -0.97 -16.31
N SER A 146 4.24 0.32 -16.15
CA SER A 146 5.30 0.80 -15.23
C SER A 146 5.05 0.41 -13.77
N ILE A 147 3.79 0.21 -13.39
CA ILE A 147 3.40 -0.29 -12.07
C ILE A 147 4.03 -1.66 -11.80
N LEU A 148 3.96 -2.56 -12.77
CA LEU A 148 4.57 -3.89 -12.65
C LEU A 148 6.10 -3.83 -12.70
N THR A 149 6.69 -2.87 -13.45
CA THR A 149 8.13 -2.63 -13.40
C THR A 149 8.59 -2.29 -11.99
N ARG A 150 7.87 -1.40 -11.29
CA ARG A 150 8.16 -1.04 -9.88
C ARG A 150 8.02 -2.25 -8.94
N LEU A 151 7.01 -3.09 -9.16
CA LEU A 151 6.84 -4.32 -8.38
C LEU A 151 8.01 -5.28 -8.59
N LEU A 152 8.44 -5.50 -9.85
CA LEU A 152 9.60 -6.32 -10.21
C LEU A 152 10.89 -5.77 -9.57
N GLN A 153 11.12 -4.45 -9.62
CA GLN A 153 12.29 -3.82 -8.98
C GLN A 153 12.34 -4.10 -7.48
N ASN A 154 11.19 -4.05 -6.79
CA ASN A 154 11.09 -4.30 -5.34
C ASN A 154 11.36 -5.75 -4.94
N CYS A 155 11.30 -6.70 -5.87
CA CYS A 155 11.65 -8.10 -5.67
C CYS A 155 12.86 -8.54 -6.50
N ASN A 156 13.76 -7.61 -6.88
CA ASN A 156 14.96 -7.86 -7.65
C ASN A 156 14.70 -8.66 -8.94
N TYR A 157 13.62 -8.36 -9.64
CA TYR A 157 13.17 -9.00 -10.88
C TYR A 157 12.82 -10.49 -10.75
N ASP A 158 12.54 -10.96 -9.54
CA ASP A 158 11.96 -12.29 -9.36
C ASP A 158 10.48 -12.26 -9.78
N VAL A 159 10.22 -12.78 -10.98
CA VAL A 159 8.86 -12.78 -11.56
C VAL A 159 7.88 -13.57 -10.71
N LYS A 160 8.30 -14.74 -10.19
CA LYS A 160 7.42 -15.58 -9.34
C LYS A 160 7.04 -14.86 -8.05
N ALA A 161 7.98 -14.14 -7.44
CA ALA A 161 7.69 -13.32 -6.27
C ALA A 161 6.73 -12.17 -6.62
N ALA A 162 7.00 -11.46 -7.71
CA ALA A 162 6.16 -10.34 -8.17
C ALA A 162 4.71 -10.77 -8.41
N GLU A 163 4.49 -11.95 -9.00
CA GLU A 163 3.16 -12.50 -9.27
C GLU A 163 2.33 -12.80 -8.02
N HIS A 164 2.94 -12.83 -6.82
CA HIS A 164 2.26 -12.99 -5.54
C HIS A 164 2.24 -11.70 -4.70
N GLY A 165 2.60 -10.58 -5.31
CA GLY A 165 2.71 -9.29 -4.67
C GLY A 165 1.38 -8.58 -4.44
N ILE A 166 1.46 -7.46 -3.72
CA ILE A 166 0.36 -6.51 -3.51
C ILE A 166 0.72 -5.19 -4.19
N VAL A 167 -0.16 -4.70 -5.04
CA VAL A 167 -0.06 -3.39 -5.68
C VAL A 167 -1.07 -2.45 -5.05
N PHE A 168 -0.59 -1.34 -4.49
CA PHE A 168 -1.43 -0.28 -3.97
C PHE A 168 -1.48 0.89 -4.96
N LEU A 169 -2.67 1.17 -5.47
CA LEU A 169 -2.94 2.25 -6.40
C LEU A 169 -3.50 3.43 -5.63
N ASP A 170 -2.67 4.45 -5.40
CA ASP A 170 -3.09 5.67 -4.71
C ASP A 170 -3.72 6.66 -5.69
N GLU A 171 -4.55 7.56 -5.18
CA GLU A 171 -5.29 8.57 -5.95
C GLU A 171 -6.12 7.99 -7.11
N PHE A 172 -6.64 6.76 -6.91
CA PHE A 172 -7.42 6.05 -7.93
C PHE A 172 -8.68 6.80 -8.36
N ASP A 173 -9.27 7.63 -7.49
CA ASP A 173 -10.40 8.49 -7.81
C ASP A 173 -10.12 9.57 -8.88
N LYS A 174 -8.83 9.82 -9.19
CA LYS A 174 -8.42 10.82 -10.19
C LYS A 174 -8.54 10.32 -11.62
N ILE A 175 -8.56 9.01 -11.83
CA ILE A 175 -8.80 8.43 -13.15
C ILE A 175 -10.31 8.38 -13.51
N ALA A 176 -11.20 8.69 -12.56
CA ALA A 176 -12.62 8.77 -12.82
C ALA A 176 -12.92 9.91 -13.81
N ASN A 177 -13.68 9.60 -14.86
CA ASN A 177 -14.11 10.59 -15.85
C ASN A 177 -15.19 11.50 -15.24
N LYS A 178 -14.80 12.69 -14.83
CA LYS A 178 -15.76 13.73 -14.41
C LYS A 178 -16.26 14.46 -15.64
N ASN A 179 -17.27 13.90 -16.30
CA ASN A 179 -17.98 14.60 -17.38
C ASN A 179 -18.51 15.94 -16.88
N SER A 180 -17.71 17.00 -17.02
CA SER A 180 -18.17 18.37 -17.04
C SER A 180 -18.93 18.55 -18.36
N GLY A 181 -20.24 18.41 -18.34
CA GLY A 181 -21.30 18.61 -19.30
C GLY A 181 -21.10 19.15 -20.73
N ASN A 182 -19.90 19.25 -21.24
CA ASN A 182 -19.59 19.60 -22.62
C ASN A 182 -19.05 18.34 -23.33
N PRO A 183 -19.74 17.81 -24.33
CA PRO A 183 -19.23 16.78 -25.22
C PRO A 183 -18.19 17.41 -26.16
N SER A 184 -17.02 17.76 -25.67
CA SER A 184 -15.89 18.07 -26.53
C SER A 184 -15.38 16.76 -27.12
N ILE A 185 -15.29 16.71 -28.45
CA ILE A 185 -14.85 15.60 -29.31
C ILE A 185 -13.34 15.24 -29.06
N THR A 186 -12.68 15.84 -28.10
CA THR A 186 -11.31 15.51 -27.73
C THR A 186 -11.33 14.20 -26.92
N ARG A 187 -10.72 13.18 -27.50
CA ARG A 187 -10.44 11.89 -26.87
C ARG A 187 -9.86 12.15 -25.48
N ASP A 188 -10.59 11.76 -24.44
CA ASP A 188 -10.13 11.90 -23.04
C ASP A 188 -8.97 10.92 -22.80
N VAL A 189 -7.76 11.45 -22.97
CA VAL A 189 -6.51 10.67 -22.84
C VAL A 189 -6.17 10.41 -21.36
N SER A 190 -6.80 11.16 -20.44
CA SER A 190 -6.44 11.17 -19.02
C SER A 190 -7.42 10.42 -18.11
N GLY A 191 -8.64 10.17 -18.52
CA GLY A 191 -9.66 9.51 -17.70
C GLY A 191 -10.03 8.11 -18.19
N GLU A 192 -10.96 8.02 -19.13
CA GLU A 192 -11.47 6.74 -19.61
C GLU A 192 -10.39 5.87 -20.28
N GLY A 193 -9.46 6.49 -21.04
CA GLY A 193 -8.36 5.79 -21.67
C GLY A 193 -7.42 5.11 -20.65
N VAL A 194 -7.16 5.78 -19.51
CA VAL A 194 -6.36 5.19 -18.42
C VAL A 194 -7.13 4.06 -17.75
N GLN A 195 -8.45 4.22 -17.53
CA GLN A 195 -9.28 3.15 -16.98
C GLN A 195 -9.27 1.90 -17.87
N GLN A 196 -9.37 2.06 -19.19
CA GLN A 196 -9.29 0.94 -20.15
C GLN A 196 -7.91 0.27 -20.16
N ALA A 197 -6.82 1.05 -20.02
CA ALA A 197 -5.47 0.50 -19.89
C ALA A 197 -5.29 -0.27 -18.57
N MET A 198 -5.85 0.24 -17.47
CA MET A 198 -5.85 -0.41 -16.16
C MET A 198 -6.60 -1.74 -16.14
N LEU A 199 -7.62 -1.92 -16.96
CA LEU A 199 -8.33 -3.21 -17.08
C LEU A 199 -7.37 -4.36 -17.39
N LYS A 200 -6.37 -4.14 -18.25
CA LYS A 200 -5.37 -5.16 -18.57
C LYS A 200 -4.59 -5.65 -17.35
N LEU A 201 -4.35 -4.77 -16.36
CA LEU A 201 -3.69 -5.13 -15.11
C LEU A 201 -4.64 -5.84 -14.14
N LEU A 202 -5.89 -5.40 -14.09
CA LEU A 202 -6.90 -5.92 -13.15
C LEU A 202 -7.49 -7.24 -13.62
N GLU A 203 -7.47 -7.50 -14.92
CA GLU A 203 -7.83 -8.78 -15.53
C GLU A 203 -6.70 -9.79 -15.36
N ASP A 204 -7.07 -11.06 -15.34
CA ASP A 204 -6.12 -12.17 -15.25
C ASP A 204 -5.45 -12.35 -16.62
N GLY A 205 -4.16 -12.06 -16.70
CA GLY A 205 -3.46 -12.15 -17.97
C GLY A 205 -1.95 -11.94 -17.88
N ASP A 206 -1.30 -12.27 -18.98
CA ASP A 206 0.14 -12.08 -19.15
C ASP A 206 0.44 -10.69 -19.73
N ILE A 207 1.23 -9.92 -19.03
CA ILE A 207 1.61 -8.57 -19.42
C ILE A 207 3.11 -8.52 -19.71
N ASN A 208 3.46 -7.91 -20.84
CA ASN A 208 4.84 -7.67 -21.21
C ASN A 208 5.35 -6.38 -20.59
N VAL A 209 6.24 -6.49 -19.63
CA VAL A 209 6.78 -5.40 -18.82
C VAL A 209 8.17 -5.01 -19.28
N PRO A 210 8.46 -3.74 -19.58
CA PRO A 210 9.81 -3.31 -19.91
C PRO A 210 10.71 -3.37 -18.65
N PRO A 211 11.94 -3.91 -18.73
CA PRO A 211 12.79 -4.15 -17.56
C PRO A 211 13.28 -2.87 -16.88
N GLN A 212 13.42 -1.76 -17.59
CA GLN A 212 14.00 -0.53 -17.04
C GLN A 212 12.98 0.59 -16.81
N GLY A 213 11.70 0.38 -17.11
CA GLY A 213 10.71 1.46 -17.11
C GLY A 213 11.01 2.52 -18.18
N GLY A 214 10.00 3.22 -18.68
CA GLY A 214 10.17 4.23 -19.70
C GLY A 214 9.65 3.78 -21.07
N ARG A 215 10.06 4.48 -22.13
CA ARG A 215 9.57 4.24 -23.49
C ARG A 215 9.96 2.84 -23.98
N LYS A 216 8.98 2.14 -24.56
CA LYS A 216 9.17 0.81 -25.17
C LYS A 216 10.18 0.91 -26.32
N HIS A 217 11.40 0.40 -26.13
CA HIS A 217 12.34 0.24 -27.22
C HIS A 217 12.11 -1.11 -27.89
N PRO A 218 11.99 -1.19 -29.24
CA PRO A 218 11.67 -2.42 -29.96
C PRO A 218 12.69 -3.58 -29.76
N GLU A 219 13.91 -3.25 -29.35
CA GLU A 219 15.01 -4.22 -29.21
C GLU A 219 15.22 -4.74 -27.78
N GLN A 220 14.46 -4.20 -26.77
CA GLN A 220 14.60 -4.66 -25.39
C GLN A 220 13.72 -5.89 -25.12
N PRO A 221 14.27 -6.96 -24.51
CA PRO A 221 13.48 -8.11 -24.11
C PRO A 221 12.48 -7.70 -23.03
N PHE A 222 11.19 -8.00 -23.22
CA PHE A 222 10.16 -7.79 -22.23
C PHE A 222 10.14 -8.93 -21.20
N ILE A 223 9.86 -8.59 -19.97
CA ILE A 223 9.60 -9.55 -18.90
C ILE A 223 8.10 -9.84 -18.89
N LYS A 224 7.72 -11.10 -19.04
CA LYS A 224 6.33 -11.53 -18.99
C LYS A 224 5.93 -11.75 -17.54
N VAL A 225 4.88 -11.05 -17.08
CA VAL A 225 4.34 -11.14 -15.73
C VAL A 225 2.86 -11.47 -15.80
N ASN A 226 2.43 -12.49 -15.05
CA ASN A 226 1.03 -12.88 -14.97
C ASN A 226 0.37 -12.16 -13.78
N THR A 227 -0.71 -11.41 -14.05
CA THR A 227 -1.39 -10.60 -13.02
C THR A 227 -2.44 -11.38 -12.22
N LYS A 228 -2.70 -12.64 -12.54
CA LYS A 228 -3.75 -13.46 -11.92
C LYS A 228 -3.67 -13.51 -10.39
N ASN A 229 -2.45 -13.59 -9.85
CA ASN A 229 -2.21 -13.75 -8.41
C ASN A 229 -1.70 -12.46 -7.74
N ILE A 230 -1.65 -11.33 -8.45
CA ILE A 230 -1.34 -10.03 -7.86
C ILE A 230 -2.62 -9.44 -7.26
N LEU A 231 -2.57 -9.02 -5.99
CA LEU A 231 -3.67 -8.31 -5.35
C LEU A 231 -3.57 -6.80 -5.62
N PHE A 232 -4.62 -6.22 -6.19
CA PHE A 232 -4.72 -4.76 -6.38
C PHE A 232 -5.61 -4.15 -5.30
N ILE A 233 -5.09 -3.12 -4.63
CA ILE A 233 -5.80 -2.31 -3.65
C ILE A 233 -5.84 -0.88 -4.17
N CYS A 234 -7.00 -0.44 -4.63
CA CYS A 234 -7.22 0.88 -5.22
C CYS A 234 -7.72 1.85 -4.14
N ALA A 235 -7.01 2.93 -3.88
CA ALA A 235 -7.37 3.88 -2.84
C ALA A 235 -7.50 5.29 -3.39
N GLY A 236 -8.43 6.07 -2.82
CA GLY A 236 -8.63 7.46 -3.22
C GLY A 236 -9.41 8.26 -2.17
N ALA A 237 -9.45 9.56 -2.35
CA ALA A 237 -10.24 10.45 -1.49
C ALA A 237 -11.74 10.39 -1.84
N PHE A 238 -12.09 10.12 -3.08
CA PHE A 238 -13.46 10.07 -3.62
C PHE A 238 -14.31 11.31 -3.27
N VAL A 239 -13.69 12.48 -3.40
CA VAL A 239 -14.36 13.76 -3.06
C VAL A 239 -15.63 13.97 -3.89
N GLY A 240 -16.77 14.11 -3.21
CA GLY A 240 -18.08 14.28 -3.82
C GLY A 240 -18.90 12.99 -3.97
N LEU A 241 -18.34 11.82 -3.63
CA LEU A 241 -19.08 10.56 -3.60
C LEU A 241 -20.20 10.59 -2.54
N ASP A 242 -19.96 11.23 -1.40
CA ASP A 242 -20.93 11.53 -0.35
C ASP A 242 -22.18 12.22 -0.90
N LYS A 243 -22.00 13.27 -1.71
CA LYS A 243 -23.10 14.01 -2.35
C LYS A 243 -23.92 13.15 -3.31
N ILE A 244 -23.26 12.25 -4.06
CA ILE A 244 -23.92 11.32 -4.97
C ILE A 244 -24.82 10.35 -4.20
N VAL A 245 -24.32 9.78 -3.09
CA VAL A 245 -25.08 8.87 -2.23
C VAL A 245 -26.26 9.59 -1.58
N MET A 246 -26.04 10.77 -1.00
CA MET A 246 -27.11 11.59 -0.41
C MET A 246 -28.19 11.96 -1.44
N SER A 247 -27.81 12.39 -2.65
CA SER A 247 -28.74 12.72 -3.72
C SER A 247 -29.60 11.53 -4.16
N ARG A 248 -29.06 10.31 -4.12
CA ARG A 248 -29.82 9.08 -4.40
C ARG A 248 -30.90 8.86 -3.36
N ASN A 249 -30.58 9.05 -2.08
CA ASN A 249 -31.53 8.81 -1.00
C ASN A 249 -32.64 9.87 -0.91
N ASN A 250 -32.30 11.15 -1.12
CA ASN A 250 -33.28 12.23 -1.14
C ASN A 250 -34.30 12.07 -2.27
N ARG A 251 -33.95 11.43 -3.40
CA ARG A 251 -34.90 11.15 -4.50
C ARG A 251 -35.92 10.04 -4.16
N LYS A 252 -35.63 9.17 -3.21
CA LYS A 252 -36.57 8.13 -2.76
C LYS A 252 -37.70 8.66 -1.90
N SER A 253 -37.59 9.90 -1.36
CA SER A 253 -38.61 10.49 -0.53
C SER A 253 -39.75 11.21 -1.30
N ILE A 254 -39.70 11.28 -2.63
CA ILE A 254 -40.72 11.88 -3.44
C ILE A 254 -41.57 10.77 -4.09
N GLY A 255 -42.53 10.25 -3.32
CA GLY A 255 -43.51 9.28 -3.81
C GLY A 255 -43.75 8.15 -2.82
N PHE A 256 -44.95 8.19 -2.15
CA PHE A 256 -45.46 7.20 -1.19
C PHE A 256 -44.55 6.87 -0.03
N ILE A 257 -44.89 7.38 1.12
CA ILE A 257 -44.31 7.01 2.44
C ILE A 257 -44.69 5.53 2.68
N GLN A 258 -43.82 4.62 2.34
CA GLN A 258 -43.78 3.32 3.02
C GLN A 258 -42.95 3.55 4.29
N GLU A 259 -43.62 3.53 5.41
CA GLU A 259 -43.03 3.45 6.76
C GLU A 259 -42.29 2.10 6.91
N ASP A 260 -41.18 1.91 6.24
CA ASP A 260 -40.21 0.90 6.60
C ASP A 260 -39.32 1.48 7.70
N ASN A 261 -39.72 1.25 8.94
CA ASN A 261 -39.08 1.65 10.19
C ASN A 261 -37.70 0.99 10.44
N SER A 262 -36.98 0.52 9.42
CA SER A 262 -35.69 -0.16 9.56
C SER A 262 -34.51 0.48 8.80
N SER A 263 -34.73 1.53 7.99
CA SER A 263 -33.60 2.20 7.34
C SER A 263 -32.97 3.21 8.32
N LYS A 264 -31.78 2.89 8.82
CA LYS A 264 -30.95 3.88 9.53
C LYS A 264 -30.86 5.14 8.69
N GLU A 265 -31.18 6.28 9.30
CA GLU A 265 -31.08 7.58 8.67
C GLU A 265 -29.63 7.78 8.17
N ILE A 266 -29.45 8.10 6.88
CA ILE A 266 -28.14 8.30 6.32
C ILE A 266 -27.67 9.70 6.68
N THR A 267 -26.70 9.75 7.58
CA THR A 267 -26.02 10.95 8.05
C THR A 267 -24.71 11.18 7.29
N GLU A 268 -24.10 12.35 7.43
CA GLU A 268 -22.78 12.64 6.87
C GLU A 268 -21.70 11.67 7.38
N GLU A 269 -21.89 11.09 8.55
CA GLU A 269 -20.93 10.17 9.17
C GLU A 269 -20.98 8.76 8.58
N ASN A 270 -22.18 8.28 8.21
CA ASN A 270 -22.39 6.90 7.70
C ASN A 270 -22.70 6.83 6.20
N VAL A 271 -22.57 7.94 5.48
CA VAL A 271 -22.90 8.02 4.05
C VAL A 271 -22.05 7.06 3.22
N LEU A 272 -20.77 6.87 3.56
CA LEU A 272 -19.86 6.00 2.83
C LEU A 272 -20.14 4.50 3.07
N ASP A 273 -20.84 4.12 4.15
CA ASP A 273 -21.31 2.76 4.39
C ASP A 273 -22.33 2.31 3.33
N ASN A 274 -22.99 3.27 2.73
CA ASN A 274 -24.12 3.03 1.81
C ASN A 274 -23.74 3.20 0.34
N VAL A 275 -22.47 3.21 0.00
CA VAL A 275 -22.00 3.33 -1.39
C VAL A 275 -22.37 2.07 -2.17
N THR A 276 -22.90 2.27 -3.38
CA THR A 276 -23.23 1.20 -4.31
C THR A 276 -22.41 1.33 -5.59
N THR A 277 -22.32 0.25 -6.36
CA THR A 277 -21.70 0.26 -7.70
C THR A 277 -22.30 1.34 -8.62
N SER A 278 -23.60 1.61 -8.47
CA SER A 278 -24.28 2.70 -9.23
C SER A 278 -23.74 4.09 -8.87
N ASP A 279 -23.35 4.30 -7.61
CA ASP A 279 -22.79 5.58 -7.18
C ASP A 279 -21.37 5.77 -7.70
N LEU A 280 -20.54 4.71 -7.68
CA LEU A 280 -19.20 4.71 -8.26
C LEU A 280 -19.25 4.92 -9.78
N ARG A 281 -20.25 4.35 -10.46
CA ARG A 281 -20.48 4.60 -11.87
C ARG A 281 -20.86 6.07 -12.15
N LYS A 282 -21.72 6.67 -11.32
CA LYS A 282 -22.03 8.09 -11.40
C LYS A 282 -20.84 9.00 -11.06
N PHE A 283 -19.94 8.51 -10.23
CA PHE A 283 -18.70 9.21 -9.90
C PHE A 283 -17.74 9.29 -11.10
N GLY A 284 -17.87 8.39 -12.09
CA GLY A 284 -17.11 8.41 -13.34
C GLY A 284 -16.29 7.16 -13.63
N PHE A 285 -16.52 6.05 -12.93
CA PHE A 285 -15.88 4.78 -13.24
C PHE A 285 -16.68 3.99 -14.29
N ILE A 286 -15.96 3.35 -15.21
CA ILE A 286 -16.56 2.44 -16.19
C ILE A 286 -17.02 1.12 -15.51
N PRO A 287 -18.13 0.53 -15.98
CA PRO A 287 -18.67 -0.70 -15.39
C PRO A 287 -17.68 -1.85 -15.34
N GLU A 288 -16.82 -1.96 -16.35
CA GLU A 288 -15.82 -3.03 -16.49
C GLU A 288 -14.80 -3.01 -15.36
N ILE A 289 -14.28 -1.83 -14.99
CA ILE A 289 -13.38 -1.66 -13.84
C ILE A 289 -14.07 -2.04 -12.53
N LEU A 290 -15.32 -1.59 -12.35
CA LEU A 290 -16.07 -1.89 -11.13
C LEU A 290 -16.36 -3.39 -10.98
N GLY A 291 -16.53 -4.09 -12.10
CA GLY A 291 -16.64 -5.54 -12.12
C GLY A 291 -15.36 -6.28 -11.65
N ARG A 292 -14.19 -5.64 -11.79
CA ARG A 292 -12.89 -6.19 -11.34
C ARG A 292 -12.48 -5.73 -9.93
N LEU A 293 -13.28 -4.88 -9.30
CA LEU A 293 -13.07 -4.34 -7.95
C LEU A 293 -14.30 -4.59 -7.07
N PRO A 294 -14.62 -5.87 -6.79
CA PRO A 294 -15.88 -6.23 -6.12
C PRO A 294 -15.92 -5.87 -4.63
N VAL A 295 -14.77 -5.66 -3.99
CA VAL A 295 -14.69 -5.35 -2.58
C VAL A 295 -14.57 -3.84 -2.39
N TYR A 296 -15.55 -3.23 -1.74
CA TYR A 296 -15.54 -1.83 -1.35
C TYR A 296 -15.43 -1.70 0.17
N THR A 297 -14.61 -0.78 0.61
CA THR A 297 -14.55 -0.32 1.99
C THR A 297 -14.17 1.16 2.05
N HIS A 298 -14.30 1.76 3.20
CA HIS A 298 -13.91 3.16 3.40
C HIS A 298 -13.19 3.33 4.73
N VAL A 299 -12.47 4.45 4.85
CA VAL A 299 -11.85 4.89 6.10
C VAL A 299 -12.56 6.15 6.61
N ASN A 300 -12.81 6.19 7.90
CA ASN A 300 -13.48 7.30 8.58
C ASN A 300 -12.54 8.50 8.76
N LYS A 301 -13.11 9.68 8.89
CA LYS A 301 -12.35 10.87 9.32
C LYS A 301 -11.81 10.63 10.73
N LEU A 302 -10.59 11.09 10.95
CA LEU A 302 -9.97 11.03 12.28
C LEU A 302 -10.54 12.11 13.18
N THR A 303 -10.89 11.73 14.41
CA THR A 303 -11.30 12.64 15.47
C THR A 303 -10.09 13.20 16.23
N LYS A 304 -10.28 14.22 17.07
CA LYS A 304 -9.19 14.74 17.93
C LYS A 304 -8.61 13.65 18.84
N ASP A 305 -9.46 12.81 19.37
CA ASP A 305 -9.05 11.70 20.24
C ASP A 305 -8.22 10.68 19.46
N ASP A 306 -8.57 10.41 18.18
CA ASP A 306 -7.76 9.54 17.32
C ASP A 306 -6.36 10.12 17.10
N PHE A 307 -6.22 11.44 16.95
CA PHE A 307 -4.89 12.06 16.80
C PHE A 307 -4.03 11.87 18.05
N VAL A 308 -4.59 12.02 19.24
CA VAL A 308 -3.89 11.75 20.51
C VAL A 308 -3.46 10.29 20.59
N ARG A 309 -4.35 9.38 20.26
CA ARG A 309 -4.08 7.94 20.24
C ARG A 309 -3.00 7.57 19.21
N ILE A 310 -3.04 8.15 18.00
CA ILE A 310 -2.03 7.94 16.95
C ILE A 310 -0.63 8.38 17.39
N LEU A 311 -0.53 9.43 18.20
CA LEU A 311 0.75 9.88 18.74
C LEU A 311 1.35 8.91 19.77
N THR A 312 0.51 8.17 20.49
CA THR A 312 0.93 7.44 21.71
C THR A 312 0.79 5.92 21.66
N GLU A 313 -0.31 5.38 21.09
CA GLU A 313 -0.65 3.96 21.21
C GLU A 313 0.10 3.04 20.26
N PRO A 314 0.17 3.29 18.92
CA PRO A 314 0.76 2.36 17.96
C PRO A 314 2.16 1.89 18.35
N LYS A 315 2.55 0.69 17.90
CA LYS A 315 3.92 0.18 18.12
C LYS A 315 4.98 1.15 17.61
N ASN A 316 4.71 1.79 16.49
CA ASN A 316 5.57 2.79 15.85
C ASN A 316 5.06 4.22 16.01
N ALA A 317 4.36 4.51 17.13
CA ALA A 317 3.85 5.84 17.43
C ALA A 317 4.96 6.90 17.37
N ILE A 318 4.62 8.09 16.86
CA ILE A 318 5.60 9.17 16.63
C ILE A 318 6.37 9.50 17.91
N LEU A 319 5.68 9.67 19.03
CA LEU A 319 6.33 9.99 20.30
C LEU A 319 7.23 8.86 20.80
N LYS A 320 6.88 7.60 20.55
CA LYS A 320 7.76 6.46 20.87
C LYS A 320 9.04 6.48 20.05
N GLN A 321 8.96 6.86 18.76
CA GLN A 321 10.15 6.99 17.91
C GLN A 321 11.11 8.06 18.46
N TYR A 322 10.58 9.23 18.87
CA TYR A 322 11.42 10.27 19.47
C TYR A 322 11.99 9.85 20.83
N LYS A 323 11.22 9.16 21.68
CA LYS A 323 11.73 8.62 22.94
C LYS A 323 12.93 7.68 22.72
N GLU A 324 12.85 6.78 21.73
CA GLU A 324 13.97 5.91 21.40
C GLU A 324 15.18 6.67 20.82
N LEU A 325 14.96 7.70 20.01
CA LEU A 325 16.06 8.54 19.48
C LEU A 325 16.81 9.24 20.63
N PHE A 326 16.11 9.89 21.55
CA PHE A 326 16.73 10.56 22.70
C PHE A 326 17.38 9.58 23.69
N LYS A 327 16.83 8.40 23.83
CA LYS A 327 17.41 7.33 24.66
C LYS A 327 18.77 6.86 24.11
N ILE A 328 18.97 6.85 22.77
CA ILE A 328 20.29 6.56 22.17
C ILE A 328 21.32 7.61 22.61
N ASP A 329 20.92 8.87 22.76
CA ASP A 329 21.77 9.95 23.25
C ASP A 329 21.86 10.00 24.79
N GLY A 330 21.24 9.02 25.48
CA GLY A 330 21.26 8.91 26.97
C GLY A 330 20.30 9.85 27.67
N ILE A 331 19.33 10.42 26.94
CA ILE A 331 18.33 11.39 27.45
C ILE A 331 16.98 10.69 27.57
N GLU A 332 16.33 10.79 28.75
CA GLU A 332 14.98 10.34 28.95
C GLU A 332 13.99 11.43 28.54
N LEU A 333 13.20 11.17 27.46
CA LEU A 333 12.23 12.11 26.91
C LEU A 333 10.83 11.77 27.40
N GLU A 334 10.14 12.77 27.95
CA GLU A 334 8.73 12.69 28.35
C GLU A 334 7.91 13.80 27.69
N PHE A 335 6.60 13.57 27.55
CA PHE A 335 5.64 14.56 27.07
C PHE A 335 4.50 14.67 28.05
N ASP A 336 4.18 15.89 28.47
CA ASP A 336 3.00 16.15 29.27
C ASP A 336 1.72 15.87 28.49
N LYS A 337 0.69 15.42 29.17
CA LYS A 337 -0.60 15.09 28.56
C LYS A 337 -1.20 16.30 27.82
N GLU A 338 -1.12 17.47 28.43
CA GLU A 338 -1.60 18.73 27.83
C GLU A 338 -0.82 19.12 26.57
N ALA A 339 0.48 18.84 26.55
CA ALA A 339 1.32 19.03 25.35
C ALA A 339 0.87 18.11 24.20
N ILE A 340 0.61 16.83 24.48
CA ILE A 340 0.13 15.86 23.49
C ILE A 340 -1.24 16.28 22.93
N GLU A 341 -2.17 16.70 23.78
CA GLU A 341 -3.50 17.17 23.37
C GLU A 341 -3.41 18.42 22.49
N TYR A 342 -2.50 19.34 22.80
CA TYR A 342 -2.29 20.55 22.01
C TYR A 342 -1.64 20.25 20.65
N ILE A 343 -0.65 19.33 20.60
CA ILE A 343 -0.05 18.84 19.35
C ILE A 343 -1.13 18.21 18.45
N ALA A 344 -1.98 17.37 19.03
CA ALA A 344 -3.09 16.72 18.32
C ALA A 344 -4.09 17.75 17.78
N GLN A 345 -4.42 18.76 18.56
CA GLN A 345 -5.30 19.86 18.14
C GLN A 345 -4.69 20.61 16.95
N LYS A 346 -3.43 21.02 17.03
CA LYS A 346 -2.75 21.76 15.95
C LYS A 346 -2.72 20.94 14.67
N ALA A 347 -2.38 19.66 14.73
CA ALA A 347 -2.37 18.78 13.56
C ALA A 347 -3.79 18.59 12.97
N SER A 348 -4.84 18.64 13.78
CA SER A 348 -6.23 18.54 13.30
C SER A 348 -6.70 19.79 12.55
N GLU A 349 -6.20 20.97 12.93
CA GLU A 349 -6.49 22.27 12.30
C GLU A 349 -5.94 22.34 10.86
N ASP A 350 -4.78 21.70 10.58
CA ASP A 350 -4.11 21.72 9.27
C ASP A 350 -4.82 20.89 8.18
N CYS A 351 -5.88 20.16 8.50
CA CYS A 351 -6.68 19.33 7.58
C CYS A 351 -5.88 18.32 6.72
N ILE A 352 -4.62 18.04 7.07
CA ILE A 352 -3.73 17.12 6.33
C ILE A 352 -3.88 15.67 6.85
N GLY A 353 -4.71 15.46 7.87
CA GLY A 353 -4.86 14.18 8.55
C GLY A 353 -3.63 13.80 9.38
N ALA A 354 -3.46 12.54 9.70
CA ALA A 354 -2.34 12.07 10.55
C ALA A 354 -0.94 12.35 9.97
N ARG A 355 -0.82 12.68 8.66
CA ARG A 355 0.46 13.08 8.06
C ARG A 355 0.99 14.39 8.67
N GLY A 356 0.09 15.30 9.09
CA GLY A 356 0.46 16.57 9.74
C GLY A 356 1.12 16.38 11.10
N LEU A 357 0.78 15.34 11.85
CA LEU A 357 1.31 15.08 13.19
C LEU A 357 2.84 15.06 13.24
N ARG A 358 3.48 14.39 12.26
CA ARG A 358 4.93 14.31 12.22
C ARG A 358 5.56 15.68 12.02
N GLY A 359 5.00 16.51 11.14
CA GLY A 359 5.50 17.87 10.89
C GLY A 359 5.39 18.78 12.11
N VAL A 360 4.29 18.65 12.88
CA VAL A 360 4.10 19.39 14.13
C VAL A 360 5.13 18.98 15.18
N VAL A 361 5.30 17.67 15.41
CA VAL A 361 6.30 17.15 16.37
C VAL A 361 7.72 17.51 15.93
N GLU A 362 8.05 17.40 14.65
CA GLU A 362 9.38 17.76 14.11
C GLU A 362 9.75 19.21 14.39
N LYS A 363 8.80 20.15 14.21
CA LYS A 363 9.04 21.56 14.51
C LYS A 363 9.43 21.77 15.97
N ILE A 364 8.76 21.09 16.90
CA ILE A 364 9.01 21.20 18.34
C ILE A 364 10.37 20.55 18.68
N MET A 365 10.61 19.35 18.18
CA MET A 365 11.76 18.54 18.58
C MET A 365 13.08 19.01 17.94
N LYS A 366 13.05 19.71 16.80
CA LYS A 366 14.23 20.15 16.05
C LYS A 366 15.26 20.87 16.91
N LYS A 367 14.82 21.81 17.75
CA LYS A 367 15.69 22.58 18.64
C LYS A 367 16.38 21.67 19.65
N TYR A 368 15.62 20.80 20.30
CA TYR A 368 16.13 19.90 21.32
C TYR A 368 17.10 18.86 20.74
N MET A 369 16.79 18.34 19.56
CA MET A 369 17.68 17.40 18.85
C MET A 369 18.98 18.04 18.40
N PHE A 370 19.01 19.36 18.21
CA PHE A 370 20.23 20.07 17.83
C PHE A 370 21.11 20.45 19.05
N GLU A 371 20.49 20.84 20.17
CA GLU A 371 21.23 21.40 21.31
C GLU A 371 21.61 20.35 22.35
N LEU A 372 20.79 19.31 22.54
CA LEU A 372 20.93 18.39 23.69
C LEU A 372 22.00 17.31 23.54
N PRO A 373 22.34 16.76 22.35
CA PRO A 373 23.36 15.71 22.25
C PRO A 373 24.74 16.09 22.80
N GLU A 374 25.06 17.39 22.81
CA GLU A 374 26.32 17.92 23.38
C GLU A 374 26.19 18.39 24.84
N SER A 375 25.02 18.19 25.45
CA SER A 375 24.72 18.66 26.82
C SER A 375 24.75 17.51 27.83
N ASP A 376 24.93 17.86 29.13
CA ASP A 376 24.87 16.91 30.25
C ASP A 376 23.43 16.61 30.71
N VAL A 377 22.43 17.02 29.94
CA VAL A 377 21.00 16.83 30.29
C VAL A 377 20.63 15.35 30.15
N LYS A 378 20.11 14.76 31.20
CA LYS A 378 19.68 13.35 31.21
C LYS A 378 18.17 13.14 31.10
N GLN A 379 17.39 14.18 31.34
CA GLN A 379 15.93 14.13 31.28
C GLN A 379 15.37 15.39 30.64
N LEU A 380 14.42 15.23 29.72
CA LEU A 380 13.69 16.30 29.05
C LEU A 380 12.20 16.01 29.14
N THR A 381 11.43 16.96 29.64
CA THR A 381 9.96 16.92 29.61
C THR A 381 9.44 18.04 28.74
N ILE A 382 8.68 17.70 27.70
CA ILE A 382 8.04 18.68 26.80
C ILE A 382 6.70 19.09 27.40
N THR A 383 6.61 20.36 27.76
CA THR A 383 5.42 20.96 28.36
C THR A 383 4.55 21.64 27.29
N ILE A 384 3.32 22.02 27.65
CA ILE A 384 2.42 22.76 26.78
C ILE A 384 3.02 24.12 26.36
N ASP A 385 3.80 24.77 27.25
CA ASP A 385 4.43 26.07 26.93
C ASP A 385 5.55 25.90 25.90
N ASP A 386 6.31 24.81 25.99
CA ASP A 386 7.29 24.46 24.96
C ASP A 386 6.63 24.32 23.59
N VAL A 387 5.46 23.65 23.54
CA VAL A 387 4.73 23.48 22.29
C VAL A 387 4.19 24.81 21.77
N LYS A 388 3.60 25.64 22.62
CA LYS A 388 3.05 26.95 22.24
C LYS A 388 4.09 27.93 21.71
N ASN A 389 5.32 27.89 22.24
CA ASN A 389 6.40 28.75 21.81
C ASN A 389 6.89 28.46 20.38
N HIS A 390 6.47 27.35 19.78
CA HIS A 390 6.83 26.95 18.39
C HIS A 390 5.72 27.22 17.37
N PHE A 391 4.55 27.70 17.78
CA PHE A 391 3.39 28.02 16.98
C PHE A 391 2.81 29.40 17.28
#